data_5a3bcbf9886b314529336cc19d0cf569
#
_entry.id   5a3bcbf9886b314529336cc19d0cf569
#
_cell.length_a   1.000
_cell.length_b   1.000
_cell.length_c   1.000
_cell.angle_alpha   90.00
_cell.angle_beta   90.00
_cell.angle_gamma   90.00
#
_symmetry.space_group_name_H-M   'P 1'
#
loop_
_entity.id
_entity.type
_entity.pdbx_description
1 polymer ?
#
loop_
_entity_poly.entity_id
_entity_poly.type
_entity_poly.pdbx_seq_one_letter_code
_entity_poly.pdbx_strand_id
1 'polypeptide(L)'
;MQFTAPEQSPVAPVIIPNNSFWPDLDLAKFRSAMRVDGTVTPERLKQVVLTAMSEVNAELYPWRERQEMTGYNGLGDVPAEQLAGKSVRLHHYENAVWCWTRAVLNERYSDFDATASGVKRGEVLDDASGDLWREARWAISRVQDLPHITVELI
;
A
#
# COMPACT_ATOMS: atom_id res chain seq x y z
N MET A 1 -12.39 39.87 -14.31
CA MET A 1 -11.34 39.31 -13.45
C MET A 1 -11.41 37.81 -13.57
N GLN A 2 -10.40 37.21 -14.20
CA GLN A 2 -10.25 35.77 -14.20
C GLN A 2 -9.48 35.40 -12.91
N PHE A 3 -10.15 34.69 -12.00
CA PHE A 3 -9.47 34.03 -10.90
C PHE A 3 -8.79 32.77 -11.46
N THR A 4 -7.54 32.89 -11.82
CA THR A 4 -6.72 31.72 -12.08
C THR A 4 -6.36 31.13 -10.73
N ALA A 5 -6.92 29.97 -10.40
CA ALA A 5 -6.45 29.22 -9.24
C ALA A 5 -4.94 28.98 -9.42
N PRO A 6 -4.12 29.20 -8.39
CA PRO A 6 -2.70 28.91 -8.51
C PRO A 6 -2.55 27.44 -8.88
N GLU A 7 -1.89 27.16 -10.00
CA GLU A 7 -1.48 25.78 -10.34
C GLU A 7 -0.69 25.25 -9.16
N GLN A 8 -1.23 24.23 -8.53
CA GLN A 8 -0.47 23.51 -7.51
C GLN A 8 0.74 22.91 -8.23
N SER A 9 1.91 23.38 -7.86
CA SER A 9 3.16 22.79 -8.35
C SER A 9 3.13 21.28 -8.10
N PRO A 10 3.46 20.44 -9.08
CA PRO A 10 3.47 18.98 -8.88
C PRO A 10 4.40 18.65 -7.71
N VAL A 11 3.91 17.86 -6.77
CA VAL A 11 4.71 17.40 -5.62
C VAL A 11 5.85 16.56 -6.15
N ALA A 12 7.09 16.90 -5.77
CA ALA A 12 8.27 16.14 -6.17
C ALA A 12 8.17 14.69 -5.70
N PRO A 13 8.52 13.69 -6.53
CA PRO A 13 8.52 12.29 -6.14
C PRO A 13 9.48 12.04 -4.97
N VAL A 14 9.06 11.19 -4.03
CA VAL A 14 9.91 10.71 -2.93
C VAL A 14 10.02 9.20 -3.06
N ILE A 15 11.05 8.75 -3.76
CA ILE A 15 11.22 7.34 -4.12
C ILE A 15 11.90 6.57 -3.00
N ILE A 16 11.27 5.47 -2.58
CA ILE A 16 11.88 4.44 -1.74
C ILE A 16 12.31 3.29 -2.65
N PRO A 17 13.61 3.03 -2.77
CA PRO A 17 14.08 1.88 -3.52
C PRO A 17 13.62 0.56 -2.89
N ASN A 18 13.23 -0.37 -3.74
CA ASN A 18 12.94 -1.75 -3.37
C ASN A 18 14.10 -2.67 -3.81
N ASN A 19 13.96 -3.98 -3.63
CA ASN A 19 14.90 -4.89 -4.27
C ASN A 19 14.66 -4.93 -5.81
N SER A 20 15.56 -5.59 -6.53
CA SER A 20 15.55 -5.58 -8.00
C SER A 20 14.31 -6.22 -8.65
N PHE A 21 13.56 -7.07 -7.94
CA PHE A 21 12.37 -7.73 -8.47
C PHE A 21 11.10 -6.89 -8.29
N TRP A 22 10.95 -6.25 -7.14
CA TRP A 22 9.78 -5.46 -6.79
C TRP A 22 9.91 -4.00 -7.24
N PRO A 23 8.82 -3.30 -7.52
CA PRO A 23 8.91 -1.90 -7.91
C PRO A 23 9.35 -1.00 -6.76
N ASP A 24 10.06 0.06 -7.09
CA ASP A 24 10.28 1.16 -6.18
C ASP A 24 8.94 1.85 -5.86
N LEU A 25 8.84 2.46 -4.70
CA LEU A 25 7.60 3.09 -4.24
C LEU A 25 7.78 4.60 -4.06
N ASP A 26 6.77 5.36 -4.46
CA ASP A 26 6.74 6.81 -4.35
C ASP A 26 5.83 7.24 -3.19
N LEU A 27 6.42 7.75 -2.11
CA LEU A 27 5.69 8.24 -0.95
C LEU A 27 4.76 9.42 -1.27
N ALA A 28 5.10 10.25 -2.26
CA ALA A 28 4.24 11.35 -2.67
C ALA A 28 2.92 10.82 -3.26
N LYS A 29 2.99 9.76 -4.06
CA LYS A 29 1.80 9.05 -4.55
C LYS A 29 0.98 8.44 -3.43
N PHE A 30 1.63 7.84 -2.44
CA PHE A 30 0.93 7.28 -1.28
C PHE A 30 0.16 8.35 -0.53
N ARG A 31 0.79 9.47 -0.19
CA ARG A 31 0.13 10.58 0.52
C ARG A 31 -1.10 11.08 -0.24
N SER A 32 -0.98 11.24 -1.54
CA SER A 32 -2.07 11.68 -2.41
C SER A 32 -3.20 10.64 -2.49
N ALA A 33 -2.88 9.38 -2.76
CA ALA A 33 -3.86 8.31 -2.95
C ALA A 33 -4.61 7.96 -1.66
N MET A 34 -3.92 7.95 -0.52
CA MET A 34 -4.46 7.55 0.78
C MET A 34 -4.88 8.72 1.66
N ARG A 35 -4.77 9.95 1.18
CA ARG A 35 -5.11 11.18 1.92
C ARG A 35 -4.47 11.25 3.30
N VAL A 36 -3.18 10.96 3.36
CA VAL A 36 -2.39 11.07 4.58
C VAL A 36 -2.06 12.54 4.81
N ASP A 37 -2.53 13.09 5.92
CA ASP A 37 -2.27 14.47 6.27
C ASP A 37 -0.85 14.71 6.80
N GLY A 38 -0.51 15.99 7.03
CA GLY A 38 0.82 16.38 7.49
C GLY A 38 1.14 16.05 8.95
N THR A 39 0.23 15.41 9.71
CA THR A 39 0.48 15.00 11.10
C THR A 39 1.46 13.81 11.18
N VAL A 40 1.55 13.04 10.09
CA VAL A 40 2.54 11.97 9.98
C VAL A 40 3.82 12.55 9.37
N THR A 41 4.91 12.58 10.14
CA THR A 41 6.19 13.07 9.64
C THR A 41 6.72 12.19 8.51
N PRO A 42 7.52 12.73 7.57
CA PRO A 42 8.12 11.94 6.49
C PRO A 42 8.94 10.75 6.99
N GLU A 43 9.66 10.92 8.09
CA GLU A 43 10.49 9.87 8.69
C GLU A 43 9.65 8.72 9.23
N ARG A 44 8.55 9.03 9.92
CA ARG A 44 7.62 8.02 10.45
C ARG A 44 6.91 7.28 9.34
N LEU A 45 6.46 8.00 8.33
CA LEU A 45 5.82 7.39 7.17
C LEU A 45 6.79 6.44 6.46
N LYS A 46 8.01 6.87 6.21
CA LYS A 46 9.04 6.04 5.60
C LYS A 46 9.27 4.76 6.39
N GLN A 47 9.34 4.85 7.72
CA GLN A 47 9.55 3.69 8.59
C GLN A 47 8.39 2.68 8.48
N VAL A 48 7.15 3.15 8.46
CA VAL A 48 5.98 2.27 8.31
C VAL A 48 5.93 1.64 6.93
N VAL A 49 6.23 2.40 5.89
CA VAL A 49 6.28 1.87 4.50
C VAL A 49 7.37 0.82 4.35
N LEU A 50 8.57 1.03 4.90
CA LEU A 50 9.64 0.03 4.86
C LEU A 50 9.23 -1.27 5.55
N THR A 51 8.55 -1.20 6.68
CA THR A 51 8.01 -2.38 7.36
C THR A 51 6.96 -3.08 6.49
N ALA A 52 6.04 -2.33 5.91
CA ALA A 52 5.02 -2.88 5.01
C ALA A 52 5.65 -3.56 3.77
N MET A 53 6.64 -2.93 3.16
CA MET A 53 7.40 -3.53 2.04
C MET A 53 8.05 -4.84 2.46
N SER A 54 8.69 -4.87 3.62
CA SER A 54 9.35 -6.06 4.16
C SER A 54 8.36 -7.21 4.35
N GLU A 55 7.21 -6.94 4.95
CA GLU A 55 6.19 -7.96 5.21
C GLU A 55 5.54 -8.48 3.91
N VAL A 56 5.17 -7.59 3.00
CA VAL A 56 4.61 -7.97 1.70
C VAL A 56 5.62 -8.78 0.89
N ASN A 57 6.87 -8.36 0.85
CA ASN A 57 7.94 -9.08 0.16
C ASN A 57 8.17 -10.47 0.77
N ALA A 58 8.11 -10.58 2.10
CA ALA A 58 8.27 -11.86 2.80
C ALA A 58 7.14 -12.85 2.45
N GLU A 59 5.89 -12.39 2.43
CA GLU A 59 4.76 -13.25 2.04
C GLU A 59 4.85 -13.69 0.58
N LEU A 60 5.35 -12.85 -0.31
CA LEU A 60 5.49 -13.13 -1.74
C LEU A 60 6.81 -13.82 -2.11
N TYR A 61 7.71 -14.05 -1.16
CA TYR A 61 9.03 -14.60 -1.42
C TYR A 61 9.01 -15.94 -2.16
N PRO A 62 8.22 -16.96 -1.77
CA PRO A 62 8.19 -18.23 -2.48
C PRO A 62 7.69 -18.09 -3.92
N TRP A 63 6.72 -17.22 -4.16
CA TRP A 63 6.21 -16.95 -5.50
C TRP A 63 7.27 -16.24 -6.35
N ARG A 64 7.96 -15.23 -5.80
CA ARG A 64 9.07 -14.55 -6.46
C ARG A 64 10.16 -15.53 -6.88
N GLU A 65 10.59 -16.42 -6.00
CA GLU A 65 11.61 -17.43 -6.33
C GLU A 65 11.21 -18.25 -7.55
N ARG A 66 9.96 -18.70 -7.61
CA ARG A 66 9.46 -19.44 -8.76
C ARG A 66 9.49 -18.62 -10.05
N GLN A 67 9.18 -17.34 -9.98
CA GLN A 67 9.21 -16.45 -11.14
C GLN A 67 10.66 -16.22 -11.62
N GLU A 68 11.58 -15.99 -10.72
CA GLU A 68 13.00 -15.83 -11.05
C GLU A 68 13.59 -17.12 -11.64
N MET A 69 13.23 -18.26 -11.13
CA MET A 69 13.62 -19.58 -11.70
C MET A 69 13.06 -19.80 -13.11
N THR A 70 11.90 -19.24 -13.40
CA THR A 70 11.31 -19.26 -14.75
C THR A 70 12.00 -18.28 -15.71
N GLY A 71 12.80 -17.34 -15.21
CA GLY A 71 13.59 -16.41 -16.00
C GLY A 71 13.09 -14.97 -15.97
N TYR A 72 12.09 -14.64 -15.15
CA TYR A 72 11.62 -13.26 -15.01
C TYR A 72 12.47 -12.49 -14.01
N ASN A 73 13.00 -11.34 -14.44
CA ASN A 73 13.91 -10.52 -13.64
C ASN A 73 13.19 -9.53 -12.71
N GLY A 74 11.93 -9.23 -12.97
CA GLY A 74 11.12 -8.30 -12.21
C GLY A 74 9.64 -8.58 -12.33
N LEU A 75 8.87 -8.01 -11.40
CA LEU A 75 7.42 -8.20 -11.37
C LEU A 75 6.75 -7.75 -12.69
N GLY A 76 7.24 -6.67 -13.28
CA GLY A 76 6.73 -6.17 -14.55
C GLY A 76 6.95 -7.08 -15.75
N ASP A 77 7.90 -8.03 -15.65
CA ASP A 77 8.21 -9.00 -16.71
C ASP A 77 7.33 -10.25 -16.63
N VAL A 78 6.70 -10.51 -15.49
CA VAL A 78 5.79 -11.64 -15.33
C VAL A 78 4.53 -11.36 -16.15
N PRO A 79 4.10 -12.32 -17.02
CA PRO A 79 2.93 -12.12 -17.86
C PRO A 79 1.69 -11.74 -17.07
N ALA A 80 1.03 -10.68 -17.48
CA ALA A 80 -0.19 -10.18 -16.86
C ALA A 80 -0.92 -9.21 -17.80
N GLU A 81 -2.19 -8.97 -17.52
CA GLU A 81 -2.94 -7.90 -18.14
C GLU A 81 -2.28 -6.54 -17.87
N GLN A 82 -2.32 -5.65 -18.86
CA GLN A 82 -1.81 -4.28 -18.75
C GLN A 82 -2.99 -3.33 -18.51
N LEU A 83 -2.92 -2.56 -17.45
CA LEU A 83 -3.89 -1.52 -17.13
C LEU A 83 -3.17 -0.20 -16.93
N ALA A 84 -3.69 0.87 -17.55
CA ALA A 84 -3.04 2.19 -17.50
C ALA A 84 -1.55 2.15 -17.89
N GLY A 85 -1.19 1.31 -18.85
CA GLY A 85 0.17 1.20 -19.39
C GLY A 85 1.15 0.40 -18.52
N LYS A 86 0.70 -0.26 -17.46
CA LYS A 86 1.57 -1.11 -16.64
C LYS A 86 0.88 -2.41 -16.20
N SER A 87 1.69 -3.40 -15.85
CA SER A 87 1.21 -4.69 -15.38
C SER A 87 0.23 -4.54 -14.20
N VAL A 88 -0.90 -5.24 -14.26
CA VAL A 88 -1.85 -5.28 -13.15
C VAL A 88 -1.22 -5.81 -11.86
N ARG A 89 -0.19 -6.65 -11.95
CA ARG A 89 0.55 -7.14 -10.77
C ARG A 89 1.30 -6.01 -10.05
N LEU A 90 1.81 -5.03 -10.79
CA LEU A 90 2.42 -3.82 -10.20
C LEU A 90 1.40 -2.98 -9.44
N HIS A 91 0.20 -2.81 -9.99
CA HIS A 91 -0.89 -2.14 -9.29
C HIS A 91 -1.28 -2.86 -8.00
N HIS A 92 -1.39 -4.18 -8.03
CA HIS A 92 -1.71 -4.96 -6.85
C HIS A 92 -0.63 -4.94 -5.79
N TYR A 93 0.64 -4.98 -6.19
CA TYR A 93 1.76 -4.86 -5.25
C TYR A 93 1.75 -3.51 -4.54
N GLU A 94 1.64 -2.42 -5.28
CA GLU A 94 1.54 -1.07 -4.70
C GLU A 94 0.35 -0.97 -3.73
N ASN A 95 -0.82 -1.46 -4.14
CA ASN A 95 -2.01 -1.44 -3.30
C ASN A 95 -1.83 -2.27 -2.01
N ALA A 96 -1.18 -3.41 -2.09
CA ALA A 96 -0.87 -4.22 -0.91
C ALA A 96 -0.04 -3.45 0.12
N VAL A 97 1.03 -2.78 -0.33
CA VAL A 97 1.88 -1.98 0.55
C VAL A 97 1.13 -0.75 1.08
N TRP A 98 0.35 -0.08 0.24
CA TRP A 98 -0.40 1.10 0.65
C TRP A 98 -1.50 0.80 1.67
N CYS A 99 -2.27 -0.27 1.45
CA CYS A 99 -3.30 -0.69 2.40
C CYS A 99 -2.69 -1.14 3.73
N TRP A 100 -1.60 -1.89 3.70
CA TRP A 100 -0.86 -2.30 4.90
C TRP A 100 -0.37 -1.09 5.70
N THR A 101 0.27 -0.15 5.02
CA THR A 101 0.77 1.09 5.62
C THR A 101 -0.35 1.89 6.26
N ARG A 102 -1.46 2.09 5.54
CA ARG A 102 -2.60 2.85 6.05
C ARG A 102 -3.25 2.17 7.26
N ALA A 103 -3.39 0.86 7.24
CA ALA A 103 -3.91 0.10 8.38
C ALA A 103 -3.06 0.30 9.63
N VAL A 104 -1.74 0.19 9.50
CA VAL A 104 -0.80 0.42 10.63
C VAL A 104 -0.89 1.86 11.14
N LEU A 105 -0.95 2.84 10.23
CA LEU A 105 -1.10 4.24 10.64
C LEU A 105 -2.41 4.49 11.41
N ASN A 106 -3.52 3.94 10.93
CA ASN A 106 -4.80 4.06 11.61
C ASN A 106 -4.76 3.44 13.01
N GLU A 107 -4.21 2.24 13.14
CA GLU A 107 -4.08 1.55 14.44
C GLU A 107 -3.21 2.35 15.43
N ARG A 108 -2.10 2.90 14.98
CA ARG A 108 -1.21 3.72 15.83
C ARG A 108 -1.83 5.03 16.29
N TYR A 109 -2.72 5.62 15.50
CA TYR A 109 -3.35 6.91 15.82
C TYR A 109 -4.67 6.77 16.57
N SER A 110 -5.30 5.60 16.60
CA SER A 110 -6.53 5.38 17.36
C SER A 110 -6.33 5.49 18.89
N ASP A 111 -5.10 5.25 19.37
CA ASP A 111 -4.76 5.23 20.80
C ASP A 111 -4.54 6.62 21.43
N PHE A 112 -4.53 7.69 20.64
CA PHE A 112 -4.09 9.01 21.14
C PHE A 112 -5.21 9.93 21.64
N ASP A 113 -6.47 9.57 21.49
CA ASP A 113 -7.58 10.43 21.86
C ASP A 113 -8.47 9.77 22.93
N ALA A 114 -8.25 10.10 24.19
CA ALA A 114 -8.99 9.58 25.36
C ALA A 114 -10.35 10.26 25.60
N THR A 115 -10.84 11.11 24.68
CA THR A 115 -12.15 11.75 24.78
C THR A 115 -13.27 10.84 24.25
N ALA A 116 -14.53 11.10 24.61
CA ALA A 116 -15.67 10.33 24.09
C ALA A 116 -15.79 10.39 22.55
N SER A 117 -15.40 11.51 21.93
CA SER A 117 -15.30 11.64 20.48
C SER A 117 -14.11 10.87 19.92
N GLY A 118 -13.03 10.74 20.68
CA GLY A 118 -11.88 9.93 20.33
C GLY A 118 -12.15 8.44 20.35
N VAL A 119 -12.92 7.94 21.33
CA VAL A 119 -13.36 6.54 21.38
C VAL A 119 -14.19 6.20 20.15
N LYS A 120 -15.15 7.05 19.79
CA LYS A 120 -15.97 6.86 18.60
C LYS A 120 -15.16 6.93 17.29
N ARG A 121 -14.17 7.80 17.21
CA ARG A 121 -13.22 7.87 16.09
C ARG A 121 -12.33 6.62 16.06
N GLY A 122 -11.90 6.11 17.21
CA GLY A 122 -11.12 4.89 17.33
C GLY A 122 -11.88 3.68 16.79
N GLU A 123 -13.16 3.52 17.14
CA GLU A 123 -14.02 2.45 16.62
C GLU A 123 -14.15 2.52 15.08
N VAL A 124 -14.35 3.71 14.51
CA VAL A 124 -14.42 3.91 13.05
C VAL A 124 -13.08 3.60 12.38
N LEU A 125 -11.97 3.98 12.99
CA LEU A 125 -10.63 3.67 12.46
C LEU A 125 -10.30 2.18 12.56
N ASP A 126 -10.74 1.48 13.58
CA ASP A 126 -10.57 0.05 13.73
C ASP A 126 -11.35 -0.73 12.66
N ASP A 127 -12.59 -0.32 12.35
CA ASP A 127 -13.38 -0.89 11.27
C ASP A 127 -12.71 -0.63 9.91
N ALA A 128 -12.24 0.59 9.67
CA ALA A 128 -11.52 0.96 8.46
C ALA A 128 -10.19 0.19 8.33
N SER A 129 -9.48 -0.04 9.44
CA SER A 129 -8.25 -0.85 9.45
C SER A 129 -8.53 -2.31 9.10
N GLY A 130 -9.62 -2.88 9.60
CA GLY A 130 -10.05 -4.23 9.24
C GLY A 130 -10.29 -4.39 7.74
N ASP A 131 -10.93 -3.43 7.11
CA ASP A 131 -11.14 -3.40 5.67
C ASP A 131 -9.80 -3.27 4.90
N LEU A 132 -8.91 -2.41 5.36
CA LEU A 132 -7.59 -2.23 4.74
C LEU A 132 -6.72 -3.49 4.85
N TRP A 133 -6.74 -4.19 5.97
CA TRP A 133 -6.06 -5.47 6.12
C TRP A 133 -6.59 -6.51 5.14
N ARG A 134 -7.90 -6.59 4.98
CA ARG A 134 -8.53 -7.47 4.00
C ARG A 134 -8.12 -7.12 2.57
N GLU A 135 -8.15 -5.84 2.21
CA GLU A 135 -7.71 -5.37 0.89
C GLU A 135 -6.23 -5.67 0.65
N ALA A 136 -5.37 -5.48 1.64
CA ALA A 136 -3.95 -5.85 1.54
C ALA A 136 -3.77 -7.34 1.26
N ARG A 137 -4.50 -8.21 1.95
CA ARG A 137 -4.49 -9.66 1.72
C ARG A 137 -4.95 -10.04 0.32
N TRP A 138 -6.04 -9.43 -0.14
CA TRP A 138 -6.53 -9.64 -1.49
C TRP A 138 -5.53 -9.18 -2.55
N ALA A 139 -4.91 -8.04 -2.35
CA ALA A 139 -3.88 -7.54 -3.26
C ALA A 139 -2.68 -8.48 -3.34
N ILE A 140 -2.19 -8.99 -2.22
CA ILE A 140 -1.11 -9.99 -2.18
C ILE A 140 -1.51 -11.26 -2.94
N SER A 141 -2.73 -11.75 -2.76
CA SER A 141 -3.24 -12.89 -3.52
C SER A 141 -3.30 -12.60 -5.03
N ARG A 142 -3.71 -11.42 -5.42
CA ARG A 142 -3.81 -11.01 -6.83
C ARG A 142 -2.46 -10.83 -7.51
N VAL A 143 -1.42 -10.45 -6.78
CA VAL A 143 -0.04 -10.45 -7.33
C VAL A 143 0.32 -11.85 -7.84
N GLN A 144 -0.08 -12.89 -7.12
CA GLN A 144 0.18 -14.30 -7.42
C GLN A 144 -0.87 -14.93 -8.33
N ASP A 145 -1.88 -14.18 -8.73
CA ASP A 145 -3.04 -14.68 -9.49
C ASP A 145 -3.84 -15.77 -8.75
N LEU A 146 -3.88 -15.66 -7.43
CA LEU A 146 -4.69 -16.54 -6.59
C LEU A 146 -6.08 -15.95 -6.38
N PRO A 147 -7.13 -16.79 -6.22
CA PRO A 147 -8.47 -16.33 -5.91
C PRO A 147 -8.54 -15.75 -4.50
N HIS A 148 -9.53 -14.88 -4.28
CA HIS A 148 -9.89 -14.47 -2.93
C HIS A 148 -10.47 -15.66 -2.16
N ILE A 149 -9.85 -16.00 -1.04
CA ILE A 149 -10.36 -17.04 -0.15
C ILE A 149 -11.12 -16.34 0.98
N THR A 150 -12.44 -16.49 0.98
CA THR A 150 -13.26 -16.14 2.14
C THR A 150 -13.39 -17.40 3.00
N VAL A 151 -12.75 -17.41 4.16
CA VAL A 151 -12.94 -18.49 5.13
C VAL A 151 -14.16 -18.13 5.95
N GLU A 152 -15.29 -18.77 5.66
CA GLU A 152 -16.44 -18.76 6.55
C GLU A 152 -16.23 -19.82 7.62
N LEU A 153 -16.14 -19.39 8.88
CA LEU A 153 -16.22 -20.29 10.02
C LEU A 153 -17.68 -20.72 10.18
N ILE A 154 -17.93 -21.94 9.82
CA ILE A 154 -19.23 -22.58 10.08
C ILE A 154 -19.26 -23.08 11.53
#